data_ed2e3651a12da9e98a05cb47f7eecbbf
#
_entry.id   ed2e3651a12da9e98a05cb47f7eecbbf
#
_cell.length_a   1.000
_cell.length_b   1.000
_cell.length_c   1.000
_cell.angle_alpha   90.00
_cell.angle_beta   90.00
_cell.angle_gamma   90.00
#
_symmetry.space_group_name_H-M   'P 1'
#
loop_
_entity.id
_entity.type
_entity.pdbx_description
1 polymer ?
#
loop_
_entity_poly.entity_id
_entity_poly.type
_entity_poly.pdbx_seq_one_letter_code
_entity_poly.pdbx_strand_id
1 'polypeptide(L)'
;PAVLMAENIASPDKPAGTVTQDIVAWDTTTPTRPGYDVLYCFEFGNGFQTMTPGFQPVSRVYRNSRYLWISDIQDTTRGEESAPLLRNFAQGTDGEFWMGLSDGGYDITLIMTDAREAHGPFTIYLQDQTVEPNVVTSPGHILARTFPTRVSQGKLKLRLHAETGKDFVLNRMIIHGPQGKAAQRLFTEAPLDYLPSVEEVLQEGNTDAQSTLREYCDWLLTRCLPNGFIGDAARPGPHTHYYWYTSAYPIRTLLAGYDLFRTAAYLDAVVNILDKLVEEQLPNGAWQQVFRDKPTREMSSTETDEILKHRWVNTADIGSIVTALAASCSYVSAARKQTYLQAAQRYCDNWAATWQLPSGAFSNGLEGGVPMRDAYSVATGTEAAAFAAVYAICRDPKYLQRAQRAAEFLLDNWQPDGRTICYQDPSANMGAKYVQPVTQFGDVLYYHDGILFVYHQSSDPQFREKVRKVYGWHINGEQGLLNNLQNNPWWPLQDTWDNSKSAGMPQVLLAYRRMVKDAAVERAVGLMRKFLCTPKFSQRIGVMVDHPDLPWGGDSLQSWAGCAVVATGFGGMSLAEMIKPGMMYLSS
;
A
#
# COMPACT_ATOMS: atom_id res chain seq x y z
N PRO A 1 -18.16 -2.79 -38.21
CA PRO A 1 -17.15 -2.57 -39.23
C PRO A 1 -15.79 -2.14 -38.67
N ALA A 2 -15.65 -1.89 -37.38
CA ALA A 2 -14.40 -1.49 -36.77
C ALA A 2 -13.42 -2.67 -36.45
N VAL A 3 -13.83 -3.90 -36.69
CA VAL A 3 -13.07 -5.12 -36.36
C VAL A 3 -12.01 -5.44 -37.42
N LEU A 4 -11.99 -4.81 -38.57
CA LEU A 4 -11.13 -5.18 -39.72
C LEU A 4 -9.86 -4.35 -39.90
N MET A 5 -9.50 -3.47 -38.97
CA MET A 5 -8.33 -2.59 -39.15
C MET A 5 -7.05 -3.04 -38.41
N ALA A 6 -7.07 -4.16 -37.69
CA ALA A 6 -5.90 -4.65 -36.95
C ALA A 6 -4.99 -5.63 -37.71
N GLU A 7 -5.39 -6.10 -38.90
CA GLU A 7 -4.65 -7.16 -39.59
C GLU A 7 -3.51 -6.69 -40.53
N ASN A 8 -3.28 -5.39 -40.68
CA ASN A 8 -2.34 -4.92 -41.74
C ASN A 8 -1.21 -3.99 -41.24
N ILE A 9 -0.65 -4.22 -40.06
CA ILE A 9 0.54 -3.45 -39.68
C ILE A 9 1.65 -4.38 -39.17
N ALA A 10 2.36 -4.98 -40.07
CA ALA A 10 3.78 -5.26 -40.05
C ALA A 10 4.21 -5.91 -41.36
N SER A 11 5.09 -5.25 -42.08
CA SER A 11 5.87 -5.90 -43.16
C SER A 11 6.89 -6.83 -42.49
N PRO A 12 7.06 -8.08 -42.95
CA PRO A 12 7.97 -9.03 -42.32
C PRO A 12 9.46 -8.67 -42.36
N ASP A 13 9.83 -7.58 -43.01
CA ASP A 13 11.24 -7.21 -43.22
C ASP A 13 11.73 -5.99 -42.46
N LYS A 14 11.00 -5.51 -41.43
CA LYS A 14 11.51 -4.43 -40.56
C LYS A 14 12.08 -5.01 -39.26
N PRO A 15 13.27 -4.55 -38.81
CA PRO A 15 13.85 -5.01 -37.56
C PRO A 15 12.93 -4.60 -36.38
N ALA A 16 12.87 -5.47 -35.39
CA ALA A 16 12.14 -5.21 -34.14
C ALA A 16 12.59 -3.87 -33.56
N GLY A 17 11.70 -2.86 -33.59
CA GLY A 17 12.00 -1.52 -33.07
C GLY A 17 11.31 -0.36 -33.79
N THR A 18 10.69 -0.57 -34.95
CA THR A 18 9.97 0.52 -35.65
C THR A 18 8.46 0.26 -35.64
N VAL A 19 7.85 0.42 -34.46
CA VAL A 19 6.40 0.55 -34.38
C VAL A 19 6.09 2.01 -34.69
N THR A 20 5.39 2.26 -35.81
CA THR A 20 5.04 3.62 -36.25
C THR A 20 4.08 4.26 -35.25
N GLN A 21 4.18 5.59 -35.08
CA GLN A 21 3.37 6.42 -34.17
C GLN A 21 1.84 6.24 -34.31
N ASP A 22 1.37 5.60 -35.36
CA ASP A 22 -0.06 5.43 -35.67
C ASP A 22 -0.79 4.42 -34.77
N ILE A 23 -0.07 3.65 -33.94
CA ILE A 23 -0.67 2.70 -32.98
C ILE A 23 -1.04 3.37 -31.65
N VAL A 24 -0.71 4.63 -31.46
CA VAL A 24 -0.88 5.35 -30.18
C VAL A 24 -2.33 5.74 -29.89
N ALA A 25 -3.19 5.80 -30.90
CA ALA A 25 -4.57 6.21 -30.74
C ALA A 25 -5.54 5.05 -31.02
N TRP A 26 -5.63 4.10 -30.09
CA TRP A 26 -6.85 3.31 -30.03
C TRP A 26 -7.98 4.29 -29.67
N ASP A 27 -8.92 4.46 -30.60
CA ASP A 27 -10.06 5.34 -30.38
C ASP A 27 -10.98 4.74 -29.29
N THR A 28 -10.76 5.18 -28.05
CA THR A 28 -11.58 4.79 -26.91
C THR A 28 -12.97 5.45 -26.93
N THR A 29 -13.23 6.33 -27.89
CA THR A 29 -14.47 7.11 -27.99
C THR A 29 -15.52 6.48 -28.91
N THR A 30 -15.12 5.55 -29.79
CA THR A 30 -16.05 4.93 -30.74
C THR A 30 -16.90 3.87 -30.06
N PRO A 31 -18.24 4.02 -30.02
CA PRO A 31 -19.14 2.99 -29.51
C PRO A 31 -19.05 1.70 -30.32
N THR A 32 -19.12 0.55 -29.67
CA THR A 32 -19.14 -0.76 -30.36
C THR A 32 -20.43 -1.01 -31.12
N ARG A 33 -21.52 -0.36 -30.68
CA ARG A 33 -22.87 -0.40 -31.33
C ARG A 33 -23.73 0.78 -30.90
N PRO A 34 -24.80 1.10 -31.67
CA PRO A 34 -25.72 2.18 -31.32
C PRO A 34 -26.28 2.05 -29.90
N GLY A 35 -26.27 3.16 -29.13
CA GLY A 35 -26.78 3.23 -27.76
C GLY A 35 -25.81 2.68 -26.68
N TYR A 36 -24.57 2.36 -27.06
CA TYR A 36 -23.52 1.98 -26.17
C TYR A 36 -22.44 3.05 -26.14
N ASP A 37 -22.02 3.41 -24.94
CA ASP A 37 -20.90 4.32 -24.68
C ASP A 37 -19.73 3.57 -24.07
N VAL A 38 -18.54 4.15 -24.12
CA VAL A 38 -17.40 3.70 -23.34
C VAL A 38 -17.69 4.03 -21.88
N LEU A 39 -17.77 3.00 -21.05
CA LEU A 39 -18.04 3.15 -19.61
C LEU A 39 -16.74 3.14 -18.80
N TYR A 40 -15.80 2.24 -19.15
CA TYR A 40 -14.55 2.06 -18.42
C TYR A 40 -13.42 1.67 -19.37
N CYS A 41 -12.25 2.22 -19.07
CA CYS A 41 -10.99 1.86 -19.71
C CYS A 41 -9.99 1.46 -18.64
N PHE A 42 -9.43 0.25 -18.72
CA PHE A 42 -8.44 -0.27 -17.78
C PHE A 42 -7.13 -0.55 -18.49
N GLU A 43 -6.03 -0.19 -17.83
CA GLU A 43 -4.66 -0.54 -18.23
C GLU A 43 -4.05 -1.45 -17.16
N PHE A 44 -3.65 -2.65 -17.59
CA PHE A 44 -3.11 -3.69 -16.73
C PHE A 44 -1.59 -3.63 -16.68
N GLY A 45 -1.02 -4.03 -15.55
CA GLY A 45 0.42 -4.07 -15.33
C GLY A 45 0.82 -3.34 -14.06
N ASN A 46 2.09 -2.95 -13.96
CA ASN A 46 2.61 -2.28 -12.78
C ASN A 46 1.93 -0.91 -12.60
N GLY A 47 1.14 -0.76 -11.53
CA GLY A 47 0.39 0.45 -11.21
C GLY A 47 1.22 1.71 -10.93
N PHE A 48 2.55 1.60 -10.93
CA PHE A 48 3.49 2.72 -10.69
C PHE A 48 3.97 3.44 -11.95
N GLN A 49 3.43 3.10 -13.09
CA GLN A 49 3.86 3.63 -14.38
C GLN A 49 3.03 4.81 -14.86
N THR A 50 3.53 5.53 -15.86
CA THR A 50 2.76 6.55 -16.56
C THR A 50 1.56 5.90 -17.26
N MET A 51 0.37 6.27 -16.83
CA MET A 51 -0.88 5.76 -17.38
C MET A 51 -1.25 6.48 -18.68
N THR A 52 -1.91 5.75 -19.57
CA THR A 52 -2.56 6.38 -20.72
C THR A 52 -3.72 7.26 -20.24
N PRO A 53 -3.83 8.52 -20.69
CA PRO A 53 -4.94 9.39 -20.31
C PRO A 53 -6.30 8.71 -20.55
N GLY A 54 -7.19 8.77 -19.53
CA GLY A 54 -8.50 8.16 -19.56
C GLY A 54 -8.55 6.67 -19.16
N PHE A 55 -7.40 6.04 -18.89
CA PHE A 55 -7.34 4.67 -18.39
C PHE A 55 -7.17 4.63 -16.88
N GLN A 56 -7.79 3.65 -16.23
CA GLN A 56 -7.65 3.35 -14.82
C GLN A 56 -6.62 2.22 -14.64
N PRO A 57 -5.71 2.32 -13.68
CA PRO A 57 -4.71 1.29 -13.45
C PRO A 57 -5.33 0.03 -12.84
N VAL A 58 -4.88 -1.14 -13.30
CA VAL A 58 -5.16 -2.42 -12.68
C VAL A 58 -3.86 -3.20 -12.55
N SER A 59 -3.46 -3.46 -11.33
CA SER A 59 -2.27 -4.28 -11.05
C SER A 59 -2.59 -5.34 -10.00
N ARG A 60 -1.67 -6.27 -9.81
CA ARG A 60 -1.75 -7.26 -8.73
C ARG A 60 -1.93 -6.58 -7.37
N VAL A 61 -1.25 -5.47 -7.16
CA VAL A 61 -1.24 -4.73 -5.90
C VAL A 61 -2.29 -3.61 -5.87
N TYR A 62 -2.83 -3.21 -7.02
CA TYR A 62 -3.80 -2.14 -7.13
C TYR A 62 -5.21 -2.72 -7.11
N ARG A 63 -5.88 -2.56 -5.98
CA ARG A 63 -7.20 -3.13 -5.74
C ARG A 63 -8.16 -2.07 -5.22
N ASN A 64 -9.38 -2.14 -5.66
CA ASN A 64 -10.43 -1.29 -5.11
C ASN A 64 -11.73 -2.08 -4.94
N SER A 65 -12.73 -1.45 -4.33
CA SER A 65 -14.03 -2.07 -4.06
C SER A 65 -14.87 -2.36 -5.30
N ARG A 66 -14.45 -1.88 -6.47
CA ARG A 66 -15.19 -2.02 -7.73
C ARG A 66 -14.57 -3.03 -8.67
N TYR A 67 -13.25 -3.19 -8.66
CA TYR A 67 -12.55 -4.14 -9.52
C TYR A 67 -11.23 -4.58 -8.91
N LEU A 68 -10.83 -5.82 -9.17
CA LEU A 68 -9.56 -6.38 -8.70
C LEU A 68 -9.22 -7.70 -9.40
N TRP A 69 -7.94 -8.08 -9.36
CA TRP A 69 -7.51 -9.45 -9.60
C TRP A 69 -7.81 -10.32 -8.37
N ILE A 70 -8.47 -11.46 -8.59
CA ILE A 70 -8.71 -12.47 -7.56
C ILE A 70 -7.54 -13.44 -7.47
N SER A 71 -6.94 -13.78 -8.61
CA SER A 71 -5.82 -14.69 -8.70
C SER A 71 -4.48 -13.98 -8.50
N ASP A 72 -3.46 -14.73 -8.15
CA ASP A 72 -2.07 -14.27 -8.15
C ASP A 72 -1.55 -14.22 -9.58
N ILE A 73 -1.33 -13.01 -10.08
CA ILE A 73 -0.82 -12.72 -11.41
C ILE A 73 0.50 -11.95 -11.30
N GLN A 74 1.25 -11.86 -12.38
CA GLN A 74 2.45 -11.05 -12.45
C GLN A 74 2.18 -9.76 -13.22
N ASP A 75 2.51 -8.63 -12.62
CA ASP A 75 2.56 -7.34 -13.30
C ASP A 75 3.91 -7.19 -13.99
N THR A 76 3.91 -6.94 -15.29
CA THR A 76 5.12 -6.81 -16.08
C THR A 76 5.20 -5.43 -16.73
N THR A 77 6.43 -4.88 -16.75
CA THR A 77 6.74 -3.62 -17.43
C THR A 77 7.94 -3.85 -18.33
N ARG A 78 7.80 -3.53 -19.61
CA ARG A 78 8.93 -3.41 -20.55
C ARG A 78 9.52 -2.01 -20.47
N GLY A 79 10.75 -1.82 -20.92
CA GLY A 79 11.44 -0.52 -20.84
C GLY A 79 10.73 0.63 -21.58
N GLU A 80 11.15 1.86 -21.32
CA GLU A 80 10.57 3.08 -21.93
C GLU A 80 10.78 3.16 -23.44
N GLU A 81 11.70 2.37 -23.99
CA GLU A 81 11.90 2.21 -25.42
C GLU A 81 10.71 1.55 -26.12
N SER A 82 9.83 0.88 -25.38
CA SER A 82 8.61 0.28 -25.93
C SER A 82 7.51 1.31 -26.06
N ALA A 83 6.67 1.19 -27.09
CA ALA A 83 5.47 2.02 -27.21
C ALA A 83 4.57 1.85 -25.98
N PRO A 84 3.86 2.89 -25.52
CA PRO A 84 3.06 2.83 -24.29
C PRO A 84 2.13 1.61 -24.19
N LEU A 85 1.49 1.23 -25.29
CA LEU A 85 0.59 0.07 -25.35
C LEU A 85 1.32 -1.26 -25.14
N LEU A 86 2.59 -1.35 -25.56
CA LEU A 86 3.41 -2.57 -25.49
C LEU A 86 4.18 -2.68 -24.16
N ARG A 87 4.10 -1.66 -23.35
CA ARG A 87 4.99 -1.51 -22.18
C ARG A 87 4.51 -2.29 -20.98
N ASN A 88 3.20 -2.31 -20.76
CA ASN A 88 2.61 -2.73 -19.50
C ASN A 88 1.55 -3.79 -19.72
N PHE A 89 1.61 -4.85 -18.92
CA PHE A 89 0.63 -5.93 -18.97
C PHE A 89 0.61 -6.77 -17.70
N ALA A 90 -0.50 -7.45 -17.48
CA ALA A 90 -0.62 -8.56 -16.55
C ALA A 90 -0.35 -9.87 -17.28
N GLN A 91 0.38 -10.80 -16.65
CA GLN A 91 0.64 -12.13 -17.17
C GLN A 91 0.51 -13.20 -16.08
N GLY A 92 0.29 -14.43 -16.46
CA GLY A 92 0.20 -15.57 -15.56
C GLY A 92 -0.36 -16.82 -16.21
N THR A 93 -0.42 -17.89 -15.46
CA THR A 93 -1.00 -19.16 -15.95
C THR A 93 -2.52 -19.16 -15.79
N ASP A 94 -3.05 -18.62 -14.69
CA ASP A 94 -4.48 -18.56 -14.40
C ASP A 94 -4.80 -17.24 -13.71
N GLY A 95 -5.41 -16.31 -14.41
CA GLY A 95 -5.77 -14.99 -13.95
C GLY A 95 -7.29 -14.78 -13.94
N GLU A 96 -7.87 -14.47 -12.80
CA GLU A 96 -9.28 -14.13 -12.66
C GLU A 96 -9.42 -12.68 -12.18
N PHE A 97 -10.11 -11.87 -12.98
CA PHE A 97 -10.41 -10.46 -12.71
C PHE A 97 -11.91 -10.28 -12.52
N TRP A 98 -12.27 -9.57 -11.47
CA TRP A 98 -13.67 -9.22 -11.18
C TRP A 98 -13.90 -7.73 -11.23
N MET A 99 -15.09 -7.35 -11.68
CA MET A 99 -15.57 -5.99 -11.64
C MET A 99 -17.04 -5.91 -11.26
N GLY A 100 -17.40 -5.01 -10.34
CA GLY A 100 -18.78 -4.67 -10.01
C GLY A 100 -19.41 -3.91 -11.17
N LEU A 101 -20.45 -4.49 -11.78
CA LEU A 101 -21.14 -3.92 -12.94
C LEU A 101 -22.62 -4.33 -12.88
N SER A 102 -23.52 -3.37 -13.08
CA SER A 102 -24.97 -3.65 -13.02
C SER A 102 -25.39 -4.71 -14.04
N ASP A 103 -26.38 -5.49 -13.69
CA ASP A 103 -26.92 -6.52 -14.60
C ASP A 103 -27.33 -5.92 -15.95
N GLY A 104 -26.93 -6.59 -17.02
CA GLY A 104 -27.21 -6.12 -18.38
C GLY A 104 -26.26 -6.66 -19.42
N GLY A 105 -26.43 -6.18 -20.67
CA GLY A 105 -25.55 -6.50 -21.78
C GLY A 105 -24.42 -5.48 -21.89
N TYR A 106 -23.20 -5.96 -22.18
CA TYR A 106 -22.00 -5.17 -22.37
C TYR A 106 -21.17 -5.74 -23.50
N ASP A 107 -20.28 -4.92 -24.07
CA ASP A 107 -19.26 -5.36 -25.00
C ASP A 107 -17.89 -5.16 -24.33
N ILE A 108 -17.12 -6.23 -24.17
CA ILE A 108 -15.84 -6.25 -23.50
C ILE A 108 -14.75 -6.38 -24.55
N THR A 109 -13.93 -5.34 -24.71
CA THR A 109 -12.77 -5.35 -25.61
C THR A 109 -11.52 -5.63 -24.80
N LEU A 110 -10.78 -6.67 -25.15
CA LEU A 110 -9.48 -7.03 -24.57
C LEU A 110 -8.38 -6.72 -25.56
N ILE A 111 -7.29 -6.12 -25.10
CA ILE A 111 -6.09 -5.82 -25.87
C ILE A 111 -4.93 -6.55 -25.23
N MET A 112 -4.26 -7.39 -26.02
CA MET A 112 -3.25 -8.34 -25.61
C MET A 112 -2.03 -8.20 -26.51
N THR A 113 -0.86 -7.95 -25.92
CA THR A 113 0.40 -7.79 -26.67
C THR A 113 1.61 -7.82 -25.74
N ASP A 114 2.75 -8.22 -26.25
CA ASP A 114 4.06 -8.00 -25.64
C ASP A 114 5.06 -7.61 -26.75
N ALA A 115 5.93 -6.65 -26.45
CA ALA A 115 6.94 -6.19 -27.40
C ALA A 115 7.99 -7.27 -27.74
N ARG A 116 8.23 -8.21 -26.83
CA ARG A 116 9.40 -9.11 -26.86
C ARG A 116 9.06 -10.59 -26.95
N GLU A 117 7.93 -11.01 -26.37
CA GLU A 117 7.63 -12.42 -26.17
C GLU A 117 6.26 -12.79 -26.73
N ALA A 118 6.13 -14.05 -27.13
CA ALA A 118 4.86 -14.66 -27.51
C ALA A 118 4.22 -15.29 -26.27
N HIS A 119 2.91 -15.14 -26.11
CA HIS A 119 2.14 -15.73 -25.02
C HIS A 119 1.08 -16.68 -25.54
N GLY A 120 0.74 -17.68 -24.75
CA GLY A 120 -0.28 -18.68 -25.08
C GLY A 120 0.28 -20.04 -25.53
N PRO A 121 -0.59 -21.00 -25.90
CA PRO A 121 -2.04 -20.81 -25.99
C PRO A 121 -2.71 -20.63 -24.63
N PHE A 122 -3.70 -19.74 -24.57
CA PHE A 122 -4.56 -19.53 -23.41
C PHE A 122 -6.04 -19.38 -23.83
N THR A 123 -6.94 -19.60 -22.89
CA THR A 123 -8.39 -19.51 -23.12
C THR A 123 -8.96 -18.31 -22.37
N ILE A 124 -9.85 -17.56 -23.02
CA ILE A 124 -10.58 -16.43 -22.46
C ILE A 124 -11.97 -16.90 -22.03
N TYR A 125 -12.30 -16.64 -20.76
CA TYR A 125 -13.64 -16.87 -20.21
C TYR A 125 -14.25 -15.55 -19.77
N LEU A 126 -15.53 -15.34 -20.10
CA LEU A 126 -16.37 -14.28 -19.56
C LEU A 126 -17.60 -14.90 -18.91
N GLN A 127 -17.90 -14.51 -17.68
CA GLN A 127 -19.02 -15.09 -16.90
C GLN A 127 -18.98 -16.64 -16.84
N ASP A 128 -17.79 -17.19 -16.62
CA ASP A 128 -17.52 -18.63 -16.57
C ASP A 128 -17.77 -19.40 -17.88
N GLN A 129 -18.00 -18.68 -19.00
CA GLN A 129 -18.19 -19.26 -20.33
C GLN A 129 -16.95 -19.02 -21.19
N THR A 130 -16.48 -20.06 -21.88
CA THR A 130 -15.39 -19.91 -22.89
C THR A 130 -15.89 -19.02 -24.03
N VAL A 131 -15.20 -17.90 -24.24
CA VAL A 131 -15.50 -16.96 -25.34
C VAL A 131 -14.48 -17.06 -26.48
N GLU A 132 -13.22 -17.40 -26.18
CA GLU A 132 -12.20 -17.67 -27.19
C GLU A 132 -11.16 -18.65 -26.62
N PRO A 133 -11.04 -19.87 -27.19
CA PRO A 133 -10.01 -20.84 -26.83
C PRO A 133 -8.75 -20.64 -27.66
N ASN A 134 -7.61 -21.15 -27.16
CA ASN A 134 -6.34 -21.25 -27.90
C ASN A 134 -5.80 -19.91 -28.42
N VAL A 135 -5.96 -18.85 -27.68
CA VAL A 135 -5.42 -17.52 -28.02
C VAL A 135 -3.90 -17.56 -27.96
N VAL A 136 -3.25 -17.06 -29.01
CA VAL A 136 -1.79 -16.91 -29.08
C VAL A 136 -1.46 -15.50 -29.51
N THR A 137 -0.53 -14.83 -28.82
CA THR A 137 0.03 -13.55 -29.24
C THR A 137 1.43 -13.73 -29.82
N SER A 138 1.83 -12.81 -30.68
CA SER A 138 3.19 -12.78 -31.25
C SER A 138 3.91 -11.50 -30.81
N PRO A 139 5.26 -11.53 -30.65
CA PRO A 139 6.02 -10.37 -30.25
C PRO A 139 5.74 -9.15 -31.12
N GLY A 140 5.45 -8.00 -30.52
CA GLY A 140 5.19 -6.73 -31.21
C GLY A 140 3.85 -6.65 -31.94
N HIS A 141 3.04 -7.69 -31.96
CA HIS A 141 1.71 -7.69 -32.58
C HIS A 141 0.61 -7.42 -31.54
N ILE A 142 -0.31 -6.54 -31.88
CA ILE A 142 -1.47 -6.22 -31.05
C ILE A 142 -2.64 -7.12 -31.43
N LEU A 143 -3.13 -7.89 -30.47
CA LEU A 143 -4.35 -8.68 -30.60
C LEU A 143 -5.47 -7.99 -29.85
N ALA A 144 -6.50 -7.50 -30.56
CA ALA A 144 -7.69 -6.93 -29.95
C ALA A 144 -8.92 -7.80 -30.27
N ARG A 145 -9.75 -8.06 -29.23
CA ARG A 145 -10.96 -8.88 -29.34
C ARG A 145 -12.10 -8.23 -28.56
N THR A 146 -13.28 -8.21 -29.13
CA THR A 146 -14.49 -7.69 -28.50
C THR A 146 -15.52 -8.79 -28.35
N PHE A 147 -16.03 -8.97 -27.13
CA PHE A 147 -16.98 -10.02 -26.79
C PHE A 147 -18.27 -9.41 -26.24
N PRO A 148 -19.44 -9.69 -26.85
CA PRO A 148 -20.71 -9.37 -26.23
C PRO A 148 -20.91 -10.27 -24.99
N THR A 149 -21.24 -9.66 -23.86
CA THR A 149 -21.31 -10.35 -22.56
C THR A 149 -22.55 -9.90 -21.80
N ARG A 150 -23.20 -10.82 -21.10
CA ARG A 150 -24.31 -10.50 -20.21
C ARG A 150 -23.87 -10.65 -18.76
N VAL A 151 -23.75 -9.52 -18.07
CA VAL A 151 -23.46 -9.48 -16.62
C VAL A 151 -24.72 -9.82 -15.84
N SER A 152 -24.54 -10.62 -14.82
CA SER A 152 -25.58 -11.00 -13.85
C SER A 152 -25.01 -10.98 -12.43
N GLN A 153 -25.87 -10.82 -11.44
CA GLN A 153 -25.49 -10.75 -10.02
C GLN A 153 -24.54 -9.58 -9.69
N GLY A 154 -24.65 -8.48 -10.45
CA GLY A 154 -23.85 -7.28 -10.21
C GLY A 154 -22.34 -7.42 -10.47
N LYS A 155 -21.89 -8.50 -11.14
CA LYS A 155 -20.48 -8.81 -11.26
C LYS A 155 -20.08 -9.28 -12.65
N LEU A 156 -19.11 -8.58 -13.26
CA LEU A 156 -18.37 -9.06 -14.42
C LEU A 156 -17.21 -9.92 -13.95
N LYS A 157 -17.06 -11.12 -14.53
CA LYS A 157 -15.95 -12.02 -14.33
C LYS A 157 -15.19 -12.20 -15.65
N LEU A 158 -13.89 -11.96 -15.64
CA LEU A 158 -12.97 -12.30 -16.72
C LEU A 158 -11.95 -13.30 -16.16
N ARG A 159 -11.76 -14.44 -16.82
CA ARG A 159 -10.69 -15.37 -16.51
C ARG A 159 -9.87 -15.65 -17.76
N LEU A 160 -8.57 -15.65 -17.60
CA LEU A 160 -7.58 -16.02 -18.61
C LEU A 160 -6.80 -17.23 -18.09
N HIS A 161 -6.87 -18.36 -18.82
CA HIS A 161 -6.25 -19.60 -18.38
C HIS A 161 -5.36 -20.16 -19.48
N ALA A 162 -4.05 -20.26 -19.20
CA ALA A 162 -3.05 -20.84 -20.09
C ALA A 162 -2.77 -22.30 -19.74
N GLU A 163 -2.33 -23.07 -20.72
CA GLU A 163 -1.85 -24.45 -20.50
C GLU A 163 -0.61 -24.48 -19.60
N THR A 164 -0.33 -25.62 -19.01
CA THR A 164 0.83 -25.82 -18.15
C THR A 164 2.13 -25.42 -18.85
N GLY A 165 2.90 -24.54 -18.24
CA GLY A 165 4.16 -24.01 -18.78
C GLY A 165 3.98 -22.93 -19.84
N LYS A 166 2.76 -22.41 -20.00
CA LYS A 166 2.39 -21.26 -20.82
C LYS A 166 1.82 -20.16 -19.94
N ASP A 167 1.70 -18.96 -20.50
CA ASP A 167 1.12 -17.80 -19.83
C ASP A 167 0.18 -17.03 -20.78
N PHE A 168 -0.70 -16.25 -20.17
CA PHE A 168 -1.50 -15.23 -20.86
C PHE A 168 -0.84 -13.86 -20.76
N VAL A 169 -1.27 -12.94 -21.60
CA VAL A 169 -0.96 -11.51 -21.52
C VAL A 169 -2.23 -10.68 -21.66
N LEU A 170 -2.35 -9.60 -20.84
CA LEU A 170 -3.44 -8.63 -20.93
C LEU A 170 -2.93 -7.23 -20.66
N ASN A 171 -3.04 -6.33 -21.63
CA ASN A 171 -2.61 -4.94 -21.52
C ASN A 171 -3.76 -4.02 -21.15
N ARG A 172 -4.90 -4.17 -21.83
CA ARG A 172 -6.05 -3.26 -21.63
C ARG A 172 -7.38 -4.00 -21.73
N MET A 173 -8.37 -3.42 -21.06
CA MET A 173 -9.78 -3.79 -21.20
C MET A 173 -10.62 -2.53 -21.31
N ILE A 174 -11.52 -2.52 -22.29
CA ILE A 174 -12.48 -1.44 -22.49
C ILE A 174 -13.88 -2.04 -22.36
N ILE A 175 -14.71 -1.43 -21.55
CA ILE A 175 -16.09 -1.86 -21.33
C ILE A 175 -17.03 -0.85 -21.97
N HIS A 176 -17.81 -1.32 -22.90
CA HIS A 176 -18.90 -0.56 -23.54
C HIS A 176 -20.24 -1.06 -23.01
N GLY A 177 -21.15 -0.15 -22.76
CA GLY A 177 -22.49 -0.51 -22.27
C GLY A 177 -23.52 0.57 -22.47
N PRO A 178 -24.78 0.31 -22.10
CA PRO A 178 -25.84 1.27 -22.21
C PRO A 178 -25.55 2.56 -21.45
N GLN A 179 -25.86 3.68 -22.03
CA GLN A 179 -25.66 5.00 -21.45
C GLN A 179 -26.27 5.11 -20.05
N GLY A 180 -25.58 5.76 -19.15
CA GLY A 180 -26.02 5.96 -17.75
C GLY A 180 -25.83 4.79 -16.81
N LYS A 181 -25.17 3.69 -17.21
CA LYS A 181 -24.80 2.59 -16.32
C LYS A 181 -23.51 2.92 -15.57
N ALA A 182 -23.57 2.96 -14.26
CA ALA A 182 -22.41 3.18 -13.40
C ALA A 182 -21.84 1.85 -12.88
N ALA A 183 -20.52 1.83 -12.57
CA ALA A 183 -19.91 0.72 -11.88
C ALA A 183 -20.55 0.52 -10.51
N GLN A 184 -20.88 -0.71 -10.20
CA GLN A 184 -21.34 -1.11 -8.87
C GLN A 184 -20.16 -1.61 -8.04
N ARG A 185 -20.30 -1.55 -6.73
CA ARG A 185 -19.33 -2.17 -5.85
C ARG A 185 -19.45 -3.68 -5.92
N LEU A 186 -18.33 -4.37 -6.01
CA LEU A 186 -18.29 -5.84 -6.07
C LEU A 186 -18.78 -6.48 -4.78
N PHE A 187 -18.58 -5.76 -3.68
CA PHE A 187 -18.75 -6.27 -2.35
C PHE A 187 -19.77 -5.41 -1.63
N THR A 188 -20.98 -5.92 -1.54
CA THR A 188 -22.04 -5.39 -0.71
C THR A 188 -21.91 -5.99 0.69
N GLU A 189 -20.87 -5.61 1.42
CA GLU A 189 -20.95 -5.76 2.85
C GLU A 189 -21.63 -4.56 3.44
N ALA A 190 -22.55 -4.82 4.35
CA ALA A 190 -23.42 -3.94 5.07
C ALA A 190 -23.31 -2.48 4.63
N PRO A 191 -24.29 -1.86 4.16
CA PRO A 191 -24.45 -0.93 3.07
C PRO A 191 -23.36 0.15 3.03
N LEU A 192 -22.28 -0.12 2.28
CA LEU A 192 -21.44 0.94 1.73
C LEU A 192 -22.27 1.86 0.81
N ASP A 193 -23.50 1.50 0.51
CA ASP A 193 -24.41 2.29 -0.32
C ASP A 193 -24.92 3.53 0.40
N TYR A 194 -24.88 3.55 1.73
CA TYR A 194 -25.17 4.73 2.51
C TYR A 194 -23.90 5.31 3.12
N LEU A 195 -23.35 6.31 2.47
CA LEU A 195 -22.32 7.16 3.04
C LEU A 195 -23.01 8.39 3.62
N PRO A 196 -23.05 8.58 4.96
CA PRO A 196 -23.66 9.75 5.53
C PRO A 196 -22.94 11.02 5.05
N SER A 197 -23.67 12.12 4.99
CA SER A 197 -23.08 13.42 4.71
C SER A 197 -22.07 13.82 5.79
N VAL A 198 -21.20 14.78 5.49
CA VAL A 198 -20.28 15.34 6.50
C VAL A 198 -21.05 15.86 7.69
N GLU A 199 -22.18 16.50 7.44
CA GLU A 199 -23.05 17.08 8.45
C GLU A 199 -23.62 16.01 9.38
N GLU A 200 -24.09 14.89 8.83
CA GLU A 200 -24.59 13.76 9.63
C GLU A 200 -23.47 13.18 10.51
N VAL A 201 -22.26 12.97 9.95
CA VAL A 201 -21.11 12.49 10.75
C VAL A 201 -20.77 13.49 11.87
N LEU A 202 -20.77 14.78 11.58
CA LEU A 202 -20.46 15.81 12.56
C LEU A 202 -21.53 15.93 13.66
N GLN A 203 -22.78 15.59 13.36
CA GLN A 203 -23.87 15.61 14.33
C GLN A 203 -23.94 14.34 15.17
N GLU A 204 -23.77 13.16 14.58
CA GLU A 204 -24.03 11.88 15.23
C GLU A 204 -22.78 11.22 15.83
N GLY A 205 -21.59 11.55 15.34
CA GLY A 205 -20.37 10.83 15.74
C GLY A 205 -19.99 11.01 17.20
N ASN A 206 -19.53 9.93 17.84
CA ASN A 206 -18.86 9.97 19.12
C ASN A 206 -17.54 10.74 19.02
N THR A 207 -17.12 11.40 20.10
CA THR A 207 -15.86 12.16 20.18
C THR A 207 -14.98 11.76 21.35
N ASP A 208 -15.33 10.73 22.10
CA ASP A 208 -14.53 10.24 23.22
C ASP A 208 -13.34 9.40 22.74
N ALA A 209 -12.24 10.09 22.45
CA ALA A 209 -11.03 9.47 21.98
C ALA A 209 -10.38 8.55 23.03
N GLN A 210 -10.55 8.83 24.34
CA GLN A 210 -9.95 8.00 25.40
C GLN A 210 -10.67 6.66 25.51
N SER A 211 -12.00 6.68 25.57
CA SER A 211 -12.79 5.44 25.59
C SER A 211 -12.52 4.61 24.35
N THR A 212 -12.52 5.24 23.17
CA THR A 212 -12.27 4.56 21.90
C THR A 212 -10.86 3.98 21.81
N LEU A 213 -9.84 4.70 22.27
CA LEU A 213 -8.48 4.17 22.30
C LEU A 213 -8.37 2.93 23.21
N ARG A 214 -9.10 2.93 24.33
CA ARG A 214 -9.17 1.74 25.20
C ARG A 214 -9.80 0.56 24.48
N GLU A 215 -10.92 0.76 23.78
CA GLU A 215 -11.56 -0.27 22.98
C GLU A 215 -10.61 -0.84 21.89
N TYR A 216 -9.84 0.03 21.24
CA TYR A 216 -8.83 -0.39 20.25
C TYR A 216 -7.74 -1.25 20.88
N CYS A 217 -7.23 -0.85 22.05
CA CYS A 217 -6.22 -1.62 22.78
C CYS A 217 -6.79 -2.98 23.25
N ASP A 218 -8.01 -3.00 23.78
CA ASP A 218 -8.65 -4.24 24.24
C ASP A 218 -8.90 -5.20 23.05
N TRP A 219 -9.34 -4.66 21.91
CA TRP A 219 -9.48 -5.45 20.70
C TRP A 219 -8.13 -6.00 20.19
N LEU A 220 -7.07 -5.21 20.20
CA LEU A 220 -5.72 -5.67 19.81
C LEU A 220 -5.22 -6.80 20.71
N LEU A 221 -5.55 -6.82 22.01
CA LEU A 221 -5.23 -7.95 22.88
C LEU A 221 -5.91 -9.24 22.40
N THR A 222 -7.11 -9.16 21.81
CA THR A 222 -7.78 -10.35 21.24
C THR A 222 -7.08 -10.89 20.00
N ARG A 223 -6.15 -10.12 19.41
CA ARG A 223 -5.34 -10.50 18.23
C ARG A 223 -3.94 -10.98 18.59
N CYS A 224 -3.62 -11.11 19.86
CA CYS A 224 -2.38 -11.75 20.31
C CYS A 224 -2.49 -13.26 20.14
N LEU A 225 -1.60 -13.82 19.31
CA LEU A 225 -1.52 -15.25 19.08
C LEU A 225 -0.87 -15.98 20.26
N PRO A 226 -1.07 -17.31 20.40
CA PRO A 226 -0.39 -18.10 21.44
C PRO A 226 1.13 -18.00 21.39
N ASN A 227 1.72 -17.80 20.22
CA ASN A 227 3.17 -17.57 20.04
C ASN A 227 3.59 -16.12 20.36
N GLY A 228 2.67 -15.24 20.75
CA GLY A 228 2.92 -13.85 21.13
C GLY A 228 2.92 -12.84 19.99
N PHE A 229 2.78 -13.28 18.74
CA PHE A 229 2.66 -12.36 17.60
C PHE A 229 1.32 -11.61 17.67
N ILE A 230 1.35 -10.31 17.35
CA ILE A 230 0.13 -9.49 17.26
C ILE A 230 -0.21 -9.36 15.78
N GLY A 231 -1.24 -10.06 15.35
CA GLY A 231 -1.57 -10.12 13.95
C GLY A 231 -2.99 -10.60 13.69
N ASP A 232 -3.36 -10.59 12.43
CA ASP A 232 -4.67 -11.06 11.99
C ASP A 232 -4.67 -12.59 11.89
N ALA A 233 -4.93 -13.24 13.03
CA ALA A 233 -4.96 -14.71 13.15
C ALA A 233 -6.25 -15.33 12.66
N ALA A 234 -7.25 -14.53 12.30
CA ALA A 234 -8.58 -15.05 11.98
C ALA A 234 -8.58 -15.99 10.78
N ARG A 235 -7.45 -16.11 10.05
CA ARG A 235 -7.33 -16.99 8.88
C ARG A 235 -5.94 -17.61 8.77
N PRO A 236 -5.66 -18.70 9.52
CA PRO A 236 -4.47 -19.49 9.25
C PRO A 236 -4.63 -20.20 7.90
N GLY A 237 -4.00 -19.68 6.87
CA GLY A 237 -3.83 -20.34 5.58
C GLY A 237 -2.39 -20.82 5.41
N PRO A 238 -2.12 -21.71 4.43
CA PRO A 238 -0.76 -22.19 4.15
C PRO A 238 0.23 -21.06 3.76
N HIS A 239 -0.27 -19.88 3.49
CA HIS A 239 0.48 -18.69 3.11
C HIS A 239 0.38 -17.54 4.12
N THR A 240 -0.10 -17.79 5.34
CA THR A 240 -0.14 -16.77 6.40
C THR A 240 1.29 -16.42 6.79
N HIS A 241 1.76 -15.31 6.28
CA HIS A 241 3.04 -14.77 6.66
C HIS A 241 2.84 -13.76 7.79
N TYR A 242 3.49 -13.99 8.92
CA TYR A 242 3.49 -13.09 10.05
C TYR A 242 4.54 -12.00 9.82
N TYR A 243 4.20 -10.98 9.03
CA TYR A 243 5.11 -9.87 8.74
C TYR A 243 5.28 -8.97 9.96
N TRP A 244 6.51 -8.64 10.30
CA TRP A 244 6.81 -7.80 11.45
C TRP A 244 6.14 -6.42 11.39
N TYR A 245 6.01 -5.82 10.21
CA TYR A 245 5.38 -4.51 10.07
C TYR A 245 3.92 -4.50 10.53
N THR A 246 3.20 -5.62 10.42
CA THR A 246 1.79 -5.69 10.82
C THR A 246 1.61 -5.49 12.31
N SER A 247 2.61 -5.84 13.11
CA SER A 247 2.61 -5.64 14.57
C SER A 247 3.17 -4.29 15.02
N ALA A 248 3.92 -3.59 14.16
CA ALA A 248 4.64 -2.37 14.54
C ALA A 248 3.71 -1.26 15.06
N TYR A 249 2.63 -1.00 14.35
CA TYR A 249 1.66 0.05 14.69
C TYR A 249 0.74 -0.34 15.85
N PRO A 250 0.23 -1.59 15.92
CA PRO A 250 -0.42 -2.13 17.11
C PRO A 250 0.41 -2.01 18.38
N ILE A 251 1.70 -2.33 18.33
CA ILE A 251 2.62 -2.18 19.48
C ILE A 251 2.64 -0.73 19.95
N ARG A 252 2.80 0.23 19.05
CA ARG A 252 2.84 1.66 19.40
C ARG A 252 1.51 2.12 20.01
N THR A 253 0.38 1.63 19.50
CA THR A 253 -0.96 1.88 20.07
C THR A 253 -1.09 1.29 21.47
N LEU A 254 -0.67 0.04 21.70
CA LEU A 254 -0.69 -0.57 23.03
C LEU A 254 0.21 0.15 24.04
N LEU A 255 1.38 0.64 23.60
CA LEU A 255 2.25 1.49 24.44
C LEU A 255 1.58 2.79 24.83
N ALA A 256 0.85 3.44 23.90
CA ALA A 256 0.06 4.62 24.20
C ALA A 256 -1.08 4.31 25.18
N GLY A 257 -1.78 3.21 24.97
CA GLY A 257 -2.81 2.73 25.90
C GLY A 257 -2.25 2.47 27.30
N TYR A 258 -1.06 1.83 27.37
CA TYR A 258 -0.38 1.62 28.65
C TYR A 258 0.00 2.95 29.33
N ASP A 259 0.56 3.91 28.58
CA ASP A 259 0.92 5.21 29.15
C ASP A 259 -0.28 5.95 29.72
N LEU A 260 -1.40 5.91 29.03
CA LEU A 260 -2.62 6.64 29.42
C LEU A 260 -3.45 5.92 30.48
N PHE A 261 -3.54 4.59 30.43
CA PHE A 261 -4.50 3.82 31.25
C PHE A 261 -3.83 2.95 32.31
N ARG A 262 -2.52 2.75 32.24
CA ARG A 262 -1.74 1.90 33.15
C ARG A 262 -2.25 0.44 33.21
N THR A 263 -2.86 -0.05 32.13
CA THR A 263 -3.34 -1.44 32.02
C THR A 263 -2.14 -2.35 31.68
N ALA A 264 -1.71 -3.17 32.64
CA ALA A 264 -0.50 -4.00 32.51
C ALA A 264 -0.53 -4.92 31.30
N ALA A 265 -1.69 -5.50 30.96
CA ALA A 265 -1.85 -6.42 29.83
C ALA A 265 -1.40 -5.83 28.48
N TYR A 266 -1.52 -4.50 28.30
CA TYR A 266 -1.05 -3.85 27.07
C TYR A 266 0.48 -3.90 26.97
N LEU A 267 1.18 -3.60 28.07
CA LEU A 267 2.64 -3.68 28.09
C LEU A 267 3.13 -5.13 28.03
N ASP A 268 2.43 -6.06 28.67
CA ASP A 268 2.80 -7.49 28.67
C ASP A 268 2.73 -8.06 27.26
N ALA A 269 1.70 -7.73 26.48
CA ALA A 269 1.59 -8.12 25.07
C ALA A 269 2.76 -7.57 24.24
N VAL A 270 3.10 -6.29 24.43
CA VAL A 270 4.23 -5.64 23.74
C VAL A 270 5.56 -6.30 24.10
N VAL A 271 5.79 -6.53 25.39
CA VAL A 271 7.04 -7.18 25.86
C VAL A 271 7.18 -8.59 25.29
N ASN A 272 6.09 -9.35 25.26
CA ASN A 272 6.11 -10.72 24.77
C ASN A 272 6.56 -10.80 23.29
N ILE A 273 6.01 -9.98 22.41
CA ILE A 273 6.40 -9.98 20.99
C ILE A 273 7.81 -9.39 20.78
N LEU A 274 8.19 -8.34 21.53
CA LEU A 274 9.49 -7.69 21.35
C LEU A 274 10.66 -8.51 21.93
N ASP A 275 10.44 -9.27 23.00
CA ASP A 275 11.43 -10.24 23.48
C ASP A 275 11.73 -11.28 22.39
N LYS A 276 10.69 -11.79 21.69
CA LYS A 276 10.86 -12.71 20.55
C LYS A 276 11.53 -12.03 19.35
N LEU A 277 11.18 -10.80 19.05
CA LEU A 277 11.86 -10.04 17.99
C LEU A 277 13.37 -10.00 18.27
N VAL A 278 13.78 -9.66 19.49
CA VAL A 278 15.21 -9.60 19.87
C VAL A 278 15.87 -10.98 19.76
N GLU A 279 15.17 -12.05 20.14
CA GLU A 279 15.66 -13.42 20.00
C GLU A 279 15.88 -13.84 18.54
N GLU A 280 15.11 -13.31 17.61
CA GLU A 280 15.21 -13.61 16.17
C GLU A 280 16.21 -12.75 15.40
N GLN A 281 16.88 -11.78 16.05
CA GLN A 281 17.84 -10.92 15.37
C GLN A 281 19.02 -11.72 14.81
N LEU A 282 19.29 -11.56 13.52
CA LEU A 282 20.42 -12.19 12.85
C LEU A 282 21.78 -11.64 13.36
N PRO A 283 22.88 -12.39 13.24
CA PRO A 283 24.20 -11.98 13.72
C PRO A 283 24.68 -10.64 13.14
N ASN A 284 24.29 -10.31 11.90
CA ASN A 284 24.61 -9.05 11.24
C ASN A 284 23.71 -7.87 11.66
N GLY A 285 22.81 -8.07 12.63
CA GLY A 285 21.87 -7.06 13.11
C GLY A 285 20.53 -7.00 12.37
N ALA A 286 20.38 -7.66 11.24
CA ALA A 286 19.14 -7.69 10.47
C ALA A 286 18.08 -8.62 11.08
N TRP A 287 16.90 -8.59 10.51
CA TRP A 287 15.81 -9.55 10.71
C TRP A 287 15.29 -10.04 9.38
N GLN A 288 14.86 -11.29 9.34
CA GLN A 288 13.99 -11.74 8.26
C GLN A 288 12.67 -10.96 8.35
N GLN A 289 12.05 -10.66 7.22
CA GLN A 289 10.79 -9.94 7.14
C GLN A 289 9.65 -10.57 7.96
N VAL A 290 9.68 -11.91 8.06
CA VAL A 290 8.62 -12.71 8.65
C VAL A 290 9.03 -13.22 10.03
N PHE A 291 8.12 -13.15 10.99
CA PHE A 291 8.23 -13.80 12.30
C PHE A 291 8.35 -15.32 12.16
N ARG A 292 9.33 -15.93 12.82
CA ARG A 292 9.63 -17.37 12.70
C ARG A 292 9.29 -18.19 13.94
N ASP A 293 9.17 -17.51 15.07
CA ASP A 293 9.05 -18.16 16.38
C ASP A 293 10.26 -19.08 16.70
N LYS A 294 11.44 -18.70 16.23
CA LYS A 294 12.68 -19.45 16.42
C LYS A 294 13.83 -18.51 16.81
N PRO A 295 14.39 -18.64 18.02
CA PRO A 295 15.53 -17.84 18.44
C PRO A 295 16.75 -18.05 17.54
N THR A 296 17.48 -16.96 17.24
CA THR A 296 18.72 -17.04 16.42
C THR A 296 19.79 -17.93 17.03
N ARG A 297 19.89 -17.97 18.36
CA ARG A 297 20.84 -18.88 19.06
C ARG A 297 20.64 -20.36 18.74
N GLU A 298 19.47 -20.74 18.27
CA GLU A 298 19.11 -22.10 17.85
C GLU A 298 19.35 -22.35 16.35
N MET A 299 19.82 -21.33 15.64
CA MET A 299 20.09 -21.42 14.21
C MET A 299 21.54 -21.78 13.95
N SER A 300 21.76 -22.67 12.99
CA SER A 300 23.08 -22.92 12.41
C SER A 300 23.52 -21.74 11.52
N SER A 301 24.83 -21.66 11.26
CA SER A 301 25.36 -20.71 10.27
C SER A 301 24.76 -20.94 8.88
N THR A 302 24.53 -22.20 8.50
CA THR A 302 23.89 -22.56 7.21
C THR A 302 22.48 -22.00 7.11
N GLU A 303 21.66 -22.10 8.17
CA GLU A 303 20.30 -21.51 8.17
C GLU A 303 20.34 -19.99 8.07
N THR A 304 21.30 -19.34 8.72
CA THR A 304 21.51 -17.89 8.60
C THR A 304 21.88 -17.51 7.16
N ASP A 305 22.80 -18.25 6.55
CA ASP A 305 23.19 -18.03 5.15
C ASP A 305 22.03 -18.25 4.18
N GLU A 306 21.19 -19.26 4.42
CA GLU A 306 19.99 -19.52 3.61
C GLU A 306 18.96 -18.38 3.71
N ILE A 307 18.78 -17.78 4.91
CA ILE A 307 17.92 -16.60 5.05
C ILE A 307 18.44 -15.45 4.19
N LEU A 308 19.73 -15.15 4.27
CA LEU A 308 20.32 -14.04 3.52
C LEU A 308 20.32 -14.27 2.01
N LYS A 309 20.44 -15.53 1.55
CA LYS A 309 20.50 -15.87 0.13
C LYS A 309 19.14 -16.02 -0.55
N HIS A 310 18.10 -16.43 0.18
CA HIS A 310 16.85 -16.88 -0.42
C HIS A 310 15.60 -16.26 0.19
N ARG A 311 15.72 -15.44 1.23
CA ARG A 311 14.59 -14.86 1.93
C ARG A 311 14.60 -13.33 1.82
N TRP A 312 13.51 -12.75 2.25
CA TRP A 312 13.36 -11.30 2.33
C TRP A 312 13.92 -10.80 3.65
N VAL A 313 14.93 -9.94 3.54
CA VAL A 313 15.60 -9.26 4.67
C VAL A 313 15.57 -7.77 4.33
N ASN A 314 14.38 -7.20 4.41
CA ASN A 314 14.11 -5.87 3.91
C ASN A 314 14.21 -4.79 5.00
N THR A 315 14.34 -3.56 4.56
CA THR A 315 14.40 -2.38 5.43
C THR A 315 13.02 -1.80 5.70
N ALA A 316 12.10 -1.83 4.73
CA ALA A 316 10.79 -1.22 4.86
C ALA A 316 9.98 -1.78 6.06
N ASP A 317 9.82 -3.10 6.12
CA ASP A 317 9.05 -3.73 7.20
C ASP A 317 9.80 -3.67 8.53
N ILE A 318 11.12 -3.89 8.48
CA ILE A 318 11.93 -3.95 9.70
C ILE A 318 12.12 -2.56 10.30
N GLY A 319 12.26 -1.50 9.50
CA GLY A 319 12.30 -0.13 10.01
C GLY A 319 11.09 0.20 10.89
N SER A 320 9.89 -0.24 10.49
CA SER A 320 8.66 0.00 11.26
C SER A 320 8.68 -0.71 12.62
N ILE A 321 9.10 -1.99 12.69
CA ILE A 321 9.14 -2.72 13.96
C ILE A 321 10.30 -2.26 14.86
N VAL A 322 11.42 -1.82 14.30
CA VAL A 322 12.54 -1.22 15.06
C VAL A 322 12.11 0.11 15.69
N THR A 323 11.25 0.89 14.99
CA THR A 323 10.63 2.07 15.58
C THR A 323 9.82 1.73 16.82
N ALA A 324 9.00 0.67 16.77
CA ALA A 324 8.22 0.19 17.91
C ALA A 324 9.11 -0.36 19.04
N LEU A 325 10.18 -1.08 18.69
CA LEU A 325 11.18 -1.57 19.65
C LEU A 325 11.86 -0.41 20.41
N ALA A 326 12.31 0.62 19.69
CA ALA A 326 12.91 1.80 20.30
C ALA A 326 11.91 2.55 21.18
N ALA A 327 10.67 2.74 20.71
CA ALA A 327 9.62 3.42 21.48
C ALA A 327 9.33 2.70 22.82
N SER A 328 9.35 1.38 22.84
CA SER A 328 9.10 0.58 24.04
C SER A 328 10.14 0.77 25.15
N CYS A 329 11.35 1.23 24.81
CA CYS A 329 12.42 1.49 25.78
C CYS A 329 12.03 2.48 26.90
N SER A 330 11.01 3.32 26.68
CA SER A 330 10.51 4.25 27.67
C SER A 330 9.59 3.62 28.73
N TYR A 331 9.16 2.37 28.52
CA TYR A 331 8.12 1.71 29.32
C TYR A 331 8.59 0.42 30.02
N VAL A 332 9.73 -0.11 29.62
CA VAL A 332 10.25 -1.39 30.13
C VAL A 332 11.30 -1.21 31.22
N SER A 333 11.66 -2.31 31.90
CA SER A 333 12.74 -2.30 32.91
C SER A 333 14.09 -1.89 32.30
N ALA A 334 15.01 -1.39 33.14
CA ALA A 334 16.32 -0.95 32.70
C ALA A 334 17.08 -2.05 31.93
N ALA A 335 16.98 -3.31 32.36
CA ALA A 335 17.62 -4.44 31.70
C ALA A 335 17.03 -4.66 30.28
N ARG A 336 15.70 -4.70 30.13
CA ARG A 336 15.06 -4.80 28.81
C ARG A 336 15.36 -3.59 27.94
N LYS A 337 15.31 -2.38 28.50
CA LYS A 337 15.69 -1.15 27.78
C LYS A 337 17.07 -1.28 27.15
N GLN A 338 18.06 -1.76 27.91
CA GLN A 338 19.41 -1.96 27.40
C GLN A 338 19.42 -2.99 26.26
N THR A 339 18.76 -4.14 26.43
CA THR A 339 18.68 -5.19 25.42
C THR A 339 18.01 -4.70 24.14
N TYR A 340 16.85 -4.04 24.25
CA TYR A 340 16.10 -3.54 23.11
C TYR A 340 16.85 -2.44 22.36
N LEU A 341 17.43 -1.50 23.10
CA LEU A 341 18.21 -0.43 22.50
C LEU A 341 19.45 -0.99 21.78
N GLN A 342 20.17 -1.95 22.37
CA GLN A 342 21.31 -2.60 21.72
C GLN A 342 20.91 -3.34 20.45
N ALA A 343 19.77 -4.01 20.43
CA ALA A 343 19.25 -4.68 19.24
C ALA A 343 18.88 -3.67 18.13
N ALA A 344 18.18 -2.58 18.49
CA ALA A 344 17.85 -1.51 17.56
C ALA A 344 19.11 -0.81 17.01
N GLN A 345 20.11 -0.52 17.85
CA GLN A 345 21.38 0.07 17.43
C GLN A 345 22.17 -0.86 16.49
N ARG A 346 22.25 -2.18 16.82
CA ARG A 346 22.89 -3.15 15.91
C ARG A 346 22.22 -3.17 14.53
N TYR A 347 20.90 -3.12 14.49
CA TYR A 347 20.18 -3.01 13.23
C TYR A 347 20.57 -1.74 12.47
N CYS A 348 20.45 -0.60 13.11
CA CYS A 348 20.75 0.69 12.48
C CYS A 348 22.20 0.78 12.00
N ASP A 349 23.17 0.34 12.82
CA ASP A 349 24.60 0.50 12.53
C ASP A 349 25.12 -0.56 11.53
N ASN A 350 24.72 -1.82 11.69
CA ASN A 350 25.33 -2.92 10.95
C ASN A 350 24.52 -3.33 9.70
N TRP A 351 23.21 -3.05 9.67
CA TRP A 351 22.37 -3.43 8.55
C TRP A 351 21.78 -2.21 7.83
N ALA A 352 20.86 -1.47 8.44
CA ALA A 352 20.12 -0.40 7.78
C ALA A 352 21.05 0.67 7.19
N ALA A 353 22.10 1.08 7.92
CA ALA A 353 23.05 2.08 7.44
C ALA A 353 23.73 1.71 6.12
N THR A 354 23.85 0.41 5.81
CA THR A 354 24.49 -0.07 4.58
C THR A 354 23.57 0.08 3.34
N TRP A 355 22.27 0.28 3.56
CA TRP A 355 21.25 0.46 2.54
C TRP A 355 20.87 1.93 2.34
N GLN A 356 21.46 2.85 3.10
CA GLN A 356 21.24 4.28 2.88
C GLN A 356 22.07 4.74 1.69
N LEU A 357 21.40 5.25 0.67
CA LEU A 357 21.99 5.75 -0.56
C LEU A 357 22.63 7.15 -0.36
N PRO A 358 23.53 7.56 -1.26
CA PRO A 358 24.12 8.92 -1.22
C PRO A 358 23.07 10.04 -1.23
N SER A 359 21.93 9.83 -1.88
CA SER A 359 20.79 10.76 -1.91
C SER A 359 20.12 10.97 -0.54
N GLY A 360 20.39 10.11 0.44
CA GLY A 360 19.71 10.07 1.73
C GLY A 360 18.58 9.03 1.81
N ALA A 361 18.03 8.63 0.68
CA ALA A 361 17.03 7.56 0.62
C ALA A 361 17.57 6.21 1.14
N PHE A 362 16.64 5.30 1.41
CA PHE A 362 16.98 3.89 1.67
C PHE A 362 16.47 3.01 0.54
N SER A 363 17.25 2.01 0.18
CA SER A 363 16.79 0.90 -0.64
C SER A 363 16.19 -0.21 0.23
N ASN A 364 15.45 -1.14 -0.40
CA ASN A 364 14.69 -2.14 0.37
C ASN A 364 15.50 -3.36 0.87
N GLY A 365 16.82 -3.30 0.88
CA GLY A 365 17.66 -4.39 1.40
C GLY A 365 17.72 -5.59 0.45
N LEU A 366 17.41 -6.79 0.96
CA LEU A 366 17.40 -8.03 0.19
C LEU A 366 15.97 -8.52 -0.05
N GLU A 367 15.62 -8.76 -1.31
CA GLU A 367 14.38 -9.39 -1.71
C GLU A 367 14.67 -10.74 -2.38
N GLY A 368 14.33 -11.84 -1.71
CA GLY A 368 14.70 -13.17 -2.19
C GLY A 368 16.22 -13.37 -2.35
N GLY A 369 17.02 -12.71 -1.52
CA GLY A 369 18.47 -12.72 -1.59
C GLY A 369 19.08 -11.75 -2.61
N VAL A 370 18.25 -11.06 -3.41
CA VAL A 370 18.72 -10.08 -4.40
C VAL A 370 18.84 -8.71 -3.76
N PRO A 371 20.00 -8.05 -3.83
CA PRO A 371 20.17 -6.69 -3.32
C PRO A 371 19.33 -5.69 -4.15
N MET A 372 18.43 -5.00 -3.49
CA MET A 372 17.69 -3.90 -4.09
C MET A 372 18.59 -2.65 -4.13
N ARG A 373 18.55 -1.93 -5.24
CA ARG A 373 19.40 -0.73 -5.45
C ARG A 373 18.60 0.54 -5.59
N ASP A 374 17.30 0.41 -5.83
CA ASP A 374 16.41 1.55 -5.99
C ASP A 374 16.21 2.29 -4.67
N ALA A 375 16.14 3.60 -4.71
CA ALA A 375 15.58 4.37 -3.62
C ALA A 375 14.10 3.98 -3.48
N TYR A 376 13.71 3.48 -2.30
CA TYR A 376 12.34 3.06 -2.03
C TYR A 376 11.74 3.91 -0.91
N SER A 377 10.66 4.62 -1.21
CA SER A 377 10.14 5.63 -0.30
C SER A 377 9.51 5.05 0.97
N VAL A 378 8.91 3.86 0.91
CA VAL A 378 8.42 3.19 2.12
C VAL A 378 9.59 2.87 3.04
N ALA A 379 10.65 2.23 2.52
CA ALA A 379 11.86 1.97 3.27
C ALA A 379 12.48 3.27 3.83
N THR A 380 12.52 4.32 3.00
CA THR A 380 13.06 5.62 3.42
C THR A 380 12.27 6.22 4.58
N GLY A 381 10.94 6.12 4.55
CA GLY A 381 10.08 6.62 5.63
C GLY A 381 10.20 5.80 6.91
N THR A 382 10.11 4.48 6.82
CA THR A 382 10.22 3.60 8.00
C THR A 382 11.59 3.65 8.64
N GLU A 383 12.66 3.75 7.84
CA GLU A 383 14.02 3.91 8.36
C GLU A 383 14.25 5.30 8.97
N ALA A 384 13.71 6.36 8.38
CA ALA A 384 13.74 7.68 9.01
C ALA A 384 13.09 7.65 10.41
N ALA A 385 11.95 6.96 10.55
CA ALA A 385 11.30 6.77 11.85
C ALA A 385 12.17 5.93 12.81
N ALA A 386 12.75 4.80 12.35
CA ALA A 386 13.58 3.94 13.16
C ALA A 386 14.80 4.66 13.71
N PHE A 387 15.56 5.33 12.83
CA PHE A 387 16.73 6.10 13.24
C PHE A 387 16.39 7.26 14.18
N ALA A 388 15.30 7.99 13.92
CA ALA A 388 14.85 9.07 14.80
C ALA A 388 14.35 8.54 16.16
N ALA A 389 13.69 7.38 16.21
CA ALA A 389 13.28 6.74 17.45
C ALA A 389 14.48 6.26 18.28
N VAL A 390 15.49 5.66 17.65
CA VAL A 390 16.74 5.28 18.34
C VAL A 390 17.44 6.51 18.89
N TYR A 391 17.53 7.60 18.11
CA TYR A 391 18.06 8.88 18.60
C TYR A 391 17.28 9.39 19.82
N ALA A 392 15.97 9.33 19.80
CA ALA A 392 15.14 9.80 20.91
C ALA A 392 15.50 9.14 22.26
N ILE A 393 15.97 7.89 22.21
CA ILE A 393 16.34 7.12 23.41
C ILE A 393 17.80 7.28 23.80
N CYS A 394 18.75 7.24 22.84
CA CYS A 394 20.18 7.22 23.14
C CYS A 394 20.87 8.58 22.99
N ARG A 395 20.24 9.54 22.29
CA ARG A 395 20.74 10.90 22.01
C ARG A 395 22.07 10.94 21.22
N ASP A 396 22.44 9.87 20.53
CA ASP A 396 23.60 9.89 19.63
C ASP A 396 23.21 10.57 18.30
N PRO A 397 23.83 11.72 17.97
CA PRO A 397 23.43 12.55 16.83
C PRO A 397 23.58 11.85 15.47
N LYS A 398 24.42 10.81 15.36
CA LYS A 398 24.58 10.07 14.10
C LYS A 398 23.25 9.50 13.58
N TYR A 399 22.36 9.09 14.50
CA TYR A 399 21.06 8.53 14.12
C TYR A 399 20.12 9.62 13.58
N LEU A 400 20.04 10.78 14.27
CA LEU A 400 19.21 11.88 13.79
C LEU A 400 19.71 12.42 12.44
N GLN A 401 21.02 12.51 12.21
CA GLN A 401 21.58 12.94 10.94
C GLN A 401 21.15 12.03 9.77
N ARG A 402 21.19 10.71 9.99
CA ARG A 402 20.72 9.76 8.98
C ARG A 402 19.21 9.85 8.73
N ALA A 403 18.43 9.95 9.80
CA ALA A 403 16.98 10.12 9.74
C ALA A 403 16.61 11.41 9.00
N GLN A 404 17.29 12.53 9.29
CA GLN A 404 17.03 13.81 8.64
C GLN A 404 17.31 13.76 7.15
N ARG A 405 18.42 13.17 6.71
CA ARG A 405 18.72 12.99 5.29
C ARG A 405 17.66 12.18 4.56
N ALA A 406 17.13 11.14 5.21
CA ALA A 406 16.04 10.33 4.64
C ALA A 406 14.74 11.13 4.53
N ALA A 407 14.36 11.88 5.56
CA ALA A 407 13.18 12.73 5.54
C ALA A 407 13.31 13.86 4.52
N GLU A 408 14.49 14.47 4.37
CA GLU A 408 14.77 15.49 3.36
C GLU A 408 14.61 14.94 1.94
N PHE A 409 15.09 13.73 1.67
CA PHE A 409 14.87 13.07 0.38
C PHE A 409 13.37 12.94 0.07
N LEU A 410 12.54 12.52 1.02
CA LEU A 410 11.10 12.43 0.82
C LEU A 410 10.47 13.80 0.53
N LEU A 411 10.85 14.82 1.30
CA LEU A 411 10.34 16.18 1.14
C LEU A 411 10.76 16.81 -0.21
N ASP A 412 11.99 16.56 -0.67
CA ASP A 412 12.52 17.09 -1.92
C ASP A 412 11.89 16.46 -3.16
N ASN A 413 11.35 15.26 -3.02
CA ASN A 413 10.73 14.52 -4.11
C ASN A 413 9.19 14.60 -4.12
N TRP A 414 8.61 15.44 -3.28
CA TRP A 414 7.18 15.73 -3.31
C TRP A 414 6.84 16.69 -4.43
N GLN A 415 5.92 16.31 -5.33
CA GLN A 415 5.59 17.09 -6.52
C GLN A 415 4.41 18.04 -6.27
N PRO A 416 4.35 19.18 -7.01
CA PRO A 416 3.26 20.16 -6.87
C PRO A 416 1.86 19.62 -7.15
N ASP A 417 1.73 18.53 -7.86
CA ASP A 417 0.45 17.87 -8.14
C ASP A 417 0.08 16.78 -7.09
N GLY A 418 0.80 16.70 -5.99
CA GLY A 418 0.57 15.76 -4.91
C GLY A 418 1.28 14.42 -5.07
N ARG A 419 1.88 14.15 -6.22
CA ARG A 419 2.63 12.91 -6.42
C ARG A 419 3.89 12.91 -5.55
N THR A 420 4.22 11.75 -5.01
CA THR A 420 5.50 11.51 -4.35
C THR A 420 6.25 10.39 -5.04
N ILE A 421 7.55 10.34 -4.85
CA ILE A 421 8.38 9.27 -5.39
C ILE A 421 8.00 7.94 -4.72
N CYS A 422 7.96 6.85 -5.48
CA CYS A 422 7.86 5.50 -4.95
C CYS A 422 9.19 4.78 -5.06
N TYR A 423 9.72 4.72 -6.30
CA TYR A 423 11.01 4.10 -6.60
C TYR A 423 11.86 5.04 -7.45
N GLN A 424 13.18 5.02 -7.21
CA GLN A 424 14.16 5.66 -8.06
C GLN A 424 15.42 4.81 -8.10
N ASP A 425 15.79 4.33 -9.27
CA ASP A 425 17.09 3.70 -9.48
C ASP A 425 18.18 4.79 -9.58
N PRO A 426 19.08 4.89 -8.59
CA PRO A 426 20.15 5.88 -8.62
C PRO A 426 21.23 5.58 -9.66
N SER A 427 21.30 4.33 -10.18
CA SER A 427 22.35 3.89 -11.13
C SER A 427 21.94 4.05 -12.59
N ALA A 428 20.65 4.06 -12.88
CA ALA A 428 20.16 3.96 -14.26
C ALA A 428 19.84 5.31 -14.91
N ASN A 429 20.01 6.42 -14.21
CA ASN A 429 19.56 7.76 -14.65
C ASN A 429 18.07 7.76 -15.11
N MET A 430 17.33 6.74 -14.68
CA MET A 430 15.91 6.58 -14.96
C MET A 430 15.14 7.53 -14.06
N GLY A 431 14.21 8.25 -14.64
CA GLY A 431 13.37 9.19 -13.90
C GLY A 431 12.69 8.51 -12.69
N ALA A 432 12.45 9.26 -11.65
CA ALA A 432 11.72 8.80 -10.49
C ALA A 432 10.33 8.28 -10.89
N LYS A 433 9.95 7.12 -10.36
CA LYS A 433 8.58 6.62 -10.48
C LYS A 433 7.74 7.26 -9.40
N TYR A 434 6.74 8.02 -9.80
CA TYR A 434 5.84 8.73 -8.90
C TYR A 434 4.55 7.95 -8.69
N VAL A 435 4.04 8.04 -7.48
CA VAL A 435 2.71 7.55 -7.11
C VAL A 435 1.80 8.72 -6.78
N GLN A 436 0.56 8.61 -7.20
CA GLN A 436 -0.45 9.60 -6.84
C GLN A 436 -0.93 9.35 -5.41
N PRO A 437 -1.02 10.38 -4.56
CA PRO A 437 -1.45 10.24 -3.17
C PRO A 437 -2.83 9.61 -3.04
N VAL A 438 -3.72 9.90 -4.00
CA VAL A 438 -5.11 9.41 -4.01
C VAL A 438 -5.19 7.89 -4.20
N THR A 439 -4.24 7.29 -4.91
CA THR A 439 -4.30 5.88 -5.28
C THR A 439 -3.49 4.97 -4.35
N GLN A 440 -2.55 5.55 -3.58
CA GLN A 440 -1.66 4.79 -2.68
C GLN A 440 -1.47 5.49 -1.35
N PHE A 441 -2.52 6.07 -0.82
CA PHE A 441 -2.48 6.81 0.44
C PHE A 441 -1.92 5.97 1.59
N GLY A 442 -2.15 4.66 1.57
CA GLY A 442 -1.63 3.75 2.56
C GLY A 442 -0.10 3.76 2.66
N ASP A 443 0.60 3.70 1.54
CA ASP A 443 2.07 3.74 1.52
C ASP A 443 2.62 5.11 1.93
N VAL A 444 1.91 6.18 1.61
CA VAL A 444 2.28 7.55 1.98
C VAL A 444 2.30 7.77 3.49
N LEU A 445 1.52 7.01 4.27
CA LEU A 445 1.56 7.07 5.74
C LEU A 445 2.92 6.67 6.32
N TYR A 446 3.63 5.74 5.71
CA TYR A 446 4.99 5.38 6.13
C TYR A 446 5.96 6.53 5.91
N TYR A 447 5.80 7.32 4.82
CA TYR A 447 6.60 8.50 4.57
C TYR A 447 6.34 9.57 5.64
N HIS A 448 5.07 9.80 5.95
CA HIS A 448 4.68 10.75 6.99
C HIS A 448 5.17 10.35 8.37
N ASP A 449 5.13 9.06 8.73
CA ASP A 449 5.63 8.59 10.02
C ASP A 449 7.12 8.95 10.19
N GLY A 450 7.93 8.70 9.16
CA GLY A 450 9.35 9.07 9.14
C GLY A 450 9.58 10.58 9.24
N ILE A 451 8.90 11.36 8.40
CA ILE A 451 9.02 12.83 8.39
C ILE A 451 8.62 13.41 9.75
N LEU A 452 7.51 12.92 10.33
CA LEU A 452 7.00 13.42 11.61
C LEU A 452 7.90 13.04 12.78
N PHE A 453 8.48 11.83 12.80
CA PHE A 453 9.47 11.47 13.80
C PHE A 453 10.65 12.43 13.78
N VAL A 454 11.23 12.68 12.59
CA VAL A 454 12.34 13.62 12.45
C VAL A 454 11.92 15.04 12.85
N TYR A 455 10.73 15.49 12.43
CA TYR A 455 10.19 16.80 12.78
C TYR A 455 10.11 17.02 14.31
N HIS A 456 9.70 15.99 15.04
CA HIS A 456 9.59 16.06 16.49
C HIS A 456 10.93 15.98 17.21
N GLN A 457 11.94 15.35 16.61
CA GLN A 457 13.27 15.19 17.21
C GLN A 457 14.27 16.24 16.75
N SER A 458 14.09 16.87 15.59
CA SER A 458 14.99 17.87 15.06
C SER A 458 14.68 19.27 15.59
N SER A 459 15.71 20.01 16.00
CA SER A 459 15.63 21.43 16.31
C SER A 459 16.02 22.32 15.12
N ASP A 460 16.37 21.74 13.96
CA ASP A 460 16.77 22.46 12.77
C ASP A 460 15.59 23.29 12.19
N PRO A 461 15.67 24.63 12.24
CA PRO A 461 14.60 25.47 11.76
C PRO A 461 14.38 25.39 10.24
N GLN A 462 15.43 25.09 9.48
CA GLN A 462 15.34 24.97 8.02
C GLN A 462 14.57 23.70 7.64
N PHE A 463 14.87 22.57 8.30
CA PHE A 463 14.13 21.32 8.13
C PHE A 463 12.66 21.50 8.53
N ARG A 464 12.39 22.12 9.68
CA ARG A 464 11.02 22.35 10.17
C ARG A 464 10.21 23.23 9.20
N GLU A 465 10.82 24.28 8.65
CA GLU A 465 10.17 25.14 7.66
C GLU A 465 9.91 24.40 6.34
N LYS A 466 10.80 23.52 5.91
CA LYS A 466 10.61 22.66 4.74
C LYS A 466 9.42 21.73 4.93
N VAL A 467 9.31 21.08 6.10
CA VAL A 467 8.13 20.24 6.45
C VAL A 467 6.85 21.06 6.39
N ARG A 468 6.85 22.27 6.99
CA ARG A 468 5.68 23.16 6.99
C ARG A 468 5.23 23.52 5.57
N LYS A 469 6.17 23.84 4.68
CA LYS A 469 5.88 24.17 3.27
C LYS A 469 5.27 22.99 2.52
N VAL A 470 5.90 21.82 2.59
CA VAL A 470 5.42 20.61 1.90
C VAL A 470 4.06 20.19 2.43
N TYR A 471 3.86 20.21 3.75
CA TYR A 471 2.57 19.86 4.34
C TYR A 471 1.50 20.89 4.03
N GLY A 472 1.85 22.18 4.05
CA GLY A 472 0.93 23.24 3.65
C GLY A 472 0.40 23.07 2.23
N TRP A 473 1.30 22.73 1.32
CA TRP A 473 0.94 22.44 -0.04
C TRP A 473 0.15 21.11 -0.18
N HIS A 474 0.59 20.01 0.43
CA HIS A 474 -0.08 18.72 0.39
C HIS A 474 -1.48 18.75 1.01
N ILE A 475 -1.67 19.56 2.04
CA ILE A 475 -2.96 19.67 2.74
C ILE A 475 -3.89 20.64 2.03
N ASN A 476 -3.39 21.80 1.58
CA ASN A 476 -4.22 22.88 1.04
C ASN A 476 -4.19 22.98 -0.49
N GLY A 477 -3.38 22.21 -1.20
CA GLY A 477 -3.33 22.22 -2.67
C GLY A 477 -4.65 21.81 -3.31
N GLU A 478 -4.80 22.05 -4.60
CA GLU A 478 -6.01 21.71 -5.37
C GLU A 478 -6.36 20.21 -5.27
N GLN A 479 -5.34 19.34 -5.28
CA GLN A 479 -5.46 17.91 -5.04
C GLN A 479 -5.17 17.55 -3.58
N GLY A 480 -5.16 18.54 -2.71
CA GLY A 480 -4.76 18.39 -1.32
C GLY A 480 -5.80 17.72 -0.45
N LEU A 481 -5.36 17.32 0.72
CA LEU A 481 -6.13 16.53 1.67
C LEU A 481 -7.42 17.22 2.10
N LEU A 482 -7.39 18.54 2.38
CA LEU A 482 -8.58 19.28 2.81
C LEU A 482 -9.62 19.40 1.70
N ASN A 483 -9.21 19.64 0.47
CA ASN A 483 -10.13 19.75 -0.66
C ASN A 483 -10.82 18.40 -0.92
N ASN A 484 -10.07 17.32 -0.88
CA ASN A 484 -10.63 15.98 -1.01
C ASN A 484 -11.59 15.63 0.13
N LEU A 485 -11.28 15.96 1.39
CA LEU A 485 -12.16 15.72 2.52
C LEU A 485 -13.41 16.59 2.51
N GLN A 486 -13.35 17.82 2.00
CA GLN A 486 -14.51 18.71 1.88
C GLN A 486 -15.48 18.24 0.79
N ASN A 487 -14.95 17.84 -0.36
CA ASN A 487 -15.76 17.43 -1.52
C ASN A 487 -16.23 15.97 -1.37
N ASN A 488 -15.45 15.15 -0.67
CA ASN A 488 -15.72 13.76 -0.44
C ASN A 488 -15.12 13.30 0.89
N PRO A 489 -15.83 13.42 2.00
CA PRO A 489 -15.34 13.04 3.32
C PRO A 489 -15.02 11.54 3.42
N TRP A 490 -15.51 10.75 2.46
CA TRP A 490 -15.24 9.32 2.34
C TRP A 490 -14.08 9.02 1.39
N TRP A 491 -13.42 10.03 0.84
CA TRP A 491 -12.30 9.87 -0.06
C TRP A 491 -11.25 8.87 0.42
N PRO A 492 -10.83 8.84 1.70
CA PRO A 492 -9.87 7.85 2.16
C PRO A 492 -10.38 6.42 2.08
N LEU A 493 -11.70 6.22 1.92
CA LEU A 493 -12.36 4.93 1.87
C LEU A 493 -12.79 4.54 0.47
N GLN A 494 -12.65 5.45 -0.50
CA GLN A 494 -13.06 5.20 -1.86
C GLN A 494 -11.88 4.74 -2.70
N ASP A 495 -12.07 3.59 -3.32
CA ASP A 495 -11.31 3.10 -4.46
C ASP A 495 -9.80 2.94 -4.27
N THR A 496 -9.30 2.96 -3.03
CA THR A 496 -7.93 2.61 -2.72
C THR A 496 -7.88 1.22 -2.09
N TRP A 497 -6.96 0.40 -2.55
CA TRP A 497 -6.80 -0.95 -2.00
C TRP A 497 -6.30 -0.96 -0.55
N ASP A 498 -5.76 0.16 -0.08
CA ASP A 498 -5.11 0.29 1.22
C ASP A 498 -5.90 1.19 2.19
N ASN A 499 -7.22 1.10 2.14
CA ASN A 499 -8.12 1.83 3.04
C ASN A 499 -7.83 1.58 4.51
N SER A 500 -7.29 0.40 4.84
CA SER A 500 -6.94 0.03 6.22
C SER A 500 -5.96 1.00 6.88
N LYS A 501 -5.11 1.68 6.10
CA LYS A 501 -4.13 2.64 6.62
C LYS A 501 -4.67 4.07 6.70
N SER A 502 -5.82 4.36 6.12
CA SER A 502 -6.44 5.70 6.15
C SER A 502 -6.72 6.20 7.58
N ALA A 503 -6.85 5.29 8.53
CA ALA A 503 -6.95 5.60 9.95
C ALA A 503 -5.73 6.39 10.52
N GLY A 504 -4.59 6.36 9.83
CA GLY A 504 -3.40 7.14 10.16
C GLY A 504 -3.39 8.58 9.64
N MET A 505 -4.28 8.94 8.70
CA MET A 505 -4.36 10.28 8.12
C MET A 505 -4.47 11.42 9.15
N PRO A 506 -5.23 11.29 10.26
CA PRO A 506 -5.30 12.32 11.27
C PRO A 506 -3.93 12.76 11.81
N GLN A 507 -2.93 11.91 11.84
CA GLN A 507 -1.59 12.27 12.32
C GLN A 507 -0.96 13.40 11.51
N VAL A 508 -1.15 13.39 10.19
CA VAL A 508 -0.68 14.46 9.28
C VAL A 508 -1.39 15.78 9.57
N LEU A 509 -2.72 15.71 9.71
CA LEU A 509 -3.54 16.88 10.04
C LEU A 509 -3.19 17.45 11.42
N LEU A 510 -3.01 16.58 12.42
CA LEU A 510 -2.64 16.96 13.78
C LEU A 510 -1.25 17.62 13.84
N ALA A 511 -0.29 17.13 13.08
CA ALA A 511 1.02 17.74 12.97
C ALA A 511 0.93 19.13 12.33
N TYR A 512 0.22 19.23 11.20
CA TYR A 512 0.05 20.51 10.50
C TYR A 512 -0.72 21.55 11.34
N ARG A 513 -1.74 21.14 12.08
CA ARG A 513 -2.46 21.97 13.04
C ARG A 513 -1.55 22.69 14.03
N ARG A 514 -0.44 22.05 14.42
CA ARG A 514 0.54 22.68 15.34
C ARG A 514 1.44 23.70 14.66
N MET A 515 1.58 23.61 13.33
CA MET A 515 2.40 24.51 12.55
C MET A 515 1.62 25.76 12.13
N VAL A 516 0.30 25.64 11.94
CA VAL A 516 -0.59 26.70 11.47
C VAL A 516 -1.93 26.66 12.21
N LYS A 517 -2.54 27.85 12.34
CA LYS A 517 -3.93 27.96 12.83
C LYS A 517 -4.84 28.09 11.62
N ASP A 518 -5.61 27.05 11.33
CA ASP A 518 -6.52 26.98 10.19
C ASP A 518 -7.82 26.29 10.58
N ALA A 519 -8.93 26.98 10.40
CA ALA A 519 -10.26 26.47 10.76
C ALA A 519 -10.67 25.25 9.93
N ALA A 520 -10.22 25.15 8.67
CA ALA A 520 -10.50 23.99 7.83
C ALA A 520 -9.76 22.75 8.34
N VAL A 521 -8.53 22.92 8.82
CA VAL A 521 -7.75 21.85 9.45
C VAL A 521 -8.44 21.36 10.72
N GLU A 522 -8.91 22.29 11.58
CA GLU A 522 -9.64 21.93 12.80
C GLU A 522 -10.93 21.16 12.48
N ARG A 523 -11.68 21.59 11.46
CA ARG A 523 -12.87 20.87 10.99
C ARG A 523 -12.53 19.46 10.51
N ALA A 524 -11.46 19.30 9.71
CA ALA A 524 -11.02 18.00 9.22
C ALA A 524 -10.57 17.07 10.35
N VAL A 525 -9.83 17.58 11.33
CA VAL A 525 -9.44 16.83 12.54
C VAL A 525 -10.68 16.38 13.33
N GLY A 526 -11.66 17.27 13.49
CA GLY A 526 -12.93 16.95 14.16
C GLY A 526 -13.69 15.84 13.43
N LEU A 527 -13.77 15.91 12.11
CA LEU A 527 -14.39 14.89 11.28
C LEU A 527 -13.69 13.53 11.42
N MET A 528 -12.36 13.50 11.29
CA MET A 528 -11.58 12.27 11.40
C MET A 528 -11.68 11.66 12.81
N ARG A 529 -11.72 12.50 13.85
CA ARG A 529 -11.95 12.04 15.23
C ARG A 529 -13.28 11.31 15.35
N LYS A 530 -14.35 11.86 14.79
CA LYS A 530 -15.67 11.21 14.79
C LYS A 530 -15.66 9.89 14.02
N PHE A 531 -14.97 9.81 12.89
CA PHE A 531 -14.81 8.55 12.16
C PHE A 531 -14.16 7.46 13.01
N LEU A 532 -13.07 7.80 13.67
CA LEU A 532 -12.35 6.84 14.51
C LEU A 532 -13.13 6.42 15.75
N CYS A 533 -13.88 7.37 16.37
CA CYS A 533 -14.60 7.13 17.62
C CYS A 533 -16.00 6.52 17.42
N THR A 534 -16.50 6.42 16.20
CA THR A 534 -17.82 5.87 15.93
C THR A 534 -17.69 4.50 15.29
N PRO A 535 -18.08 3.38 15.95
CA PRO A 535 -17.86 2.02 15.44
C PRO A 535 -18.38 1.82 14.03
N LYS A 536 -19.56 2.37 13.71
CA LYS A 536 -20.13 2.35 12.35
C LYS A 536 -19.18 2.89 11.28
N PHE A 537 -18.36 3.89 11.61
CA PHE A 537 -17.42 4.51 10.69
C PHE A 537 -16.04 3.86 10.77
N SER A 538 -15.55 3.54 11.97
CA SER A 538 -14.25 2.89 12.15
C SER A 538 -14.19 1.52 11.47
N GLN A 539 -15.26 0.74 11.51
CA GLN A 539 -15.37 -0.53 10.79
C GLN A 539 -15.25 -0.34 9.26
N ARG A 540 -15.75 0.75 8.72
CA ARG A 540 -15.66 1.04 7.29
C ARG A 540 -14.26 1.36 6.80
N ILE A 541 -13.42 1.93 7.63
CA ILE A 541 -12.01 2.16 7.33
C ILE A 541 -11.12 0.97 7.71
N GLY A 542 -11.72 -0.18 7.99
CA GLY A 542 -11.02 -1.41 8.28
C GLY A 542 -10.52 -1.55 9.72
N VAL A 543 -10.89 -0.62 10.61
CA VAL A 543 -10.51 -0.65 12.02
C VAL A 543 -11.41 -1.62 12.77
N MET A 544 -10.83 -2.48 13.61
CA MET A 544 -11.53 -3.46 14.45
C MET A 544 -12.55 -4.33 13.68
N VAL A 545 -12.25 -4.64 12.43
CA VAL A 545 -13.13 -5.50 11.62
C VAL A 545 -12.87 -6.95 11.96
N ASP A 546 -13.91 -7.63 12.36
CA ASP A 546 -13.93 -9.07 12.63
C ASP A 546 -14.77 -9.78 11.57
N HIS A 547 -14.33 -9.70 10.33
CA HIS A 547 -15.06 -10.32 9.22
C HIS A 547 -14.32 -11.51 8.64
N PRO A 548 -14.78 -12.74 8.95
CA PRO A 548 -14.26 -13.95 8.32
C PRO A 548 -14.50 -14.01 6.80
N ASP A 549 -15.50 -13.28 6.31
CA ASP A 549 -16.00 -13.37 4.94
C ASP A 549 -15.71 -12.14 4.08
N LEU A 550 -14.82 -11.25 4.51
CA LEU A 550 -14.36 -10.18 3.61
C LEU A 550 -13.78 -10.82 2.36
N PRO A 551 -14.25 -10.44 1.17
CA PRO A 551 -13.81 -11.03 -0.10
C PRO A 551 -12.33 -10.77 -0.42
N TRP A 552 -11.69 -9.91 0.35
CA TRP A 552 -10.23 -9.76 0.42
C TRP A 552 -9.52 -10.96 1.04
N GLY A 553 -10.28 -11.93 1.51
CA GLY A 553 -9.80 -13.08 2.26
C GLY A 553 -9.24 -14.23 1.44
N GLY A 554 -8.83 -14.03 0.22
CA GLY A 554 -7.90 -14.92 -0.45
C GLY A 554 -6.52 -14.82 0.21
N ASP A 555 -5.83 -15.91 0.40
CA ASP A 555 -4.58 -16.02 1.16
C ASP A 555 -3.49 -15.03 0.73
N SER A 556 -3.42 -14.67 -0.54
CA SER A 556 -2.48 -13.68 -1.08
C SER A 556 -2.89 -12.22 -0.83
N LEU A 557 -4.18 -11.99 -0.54
CA LEU A 557 -4.78 -10.66 -0.41
C LEU A 557 -4.76 -10.16 1.04
N GLN A 558 -4.84 -11.05 2.00
CA GLN A 558 -4.88 -10.72 3.43
C GLN A 558 -3.60 -10.11 3.94
N SER A 559 -2.45 -10.51 3.42
CA SER A 559 -1.16 -9.98 3.83
C SER A 559 -0.99 -8.49 3.49
N TRP A 560 -1.79 -7.94 2.58
CA TRP A 560 -1.56 -6.62 2.02
C TRP A 560 -2.65 -5.59 2.33
N ALA A 561 -3.91 -5.94 2.16
CA ALA A 561 -4.96 -4.94 2.05
C ALA A 561 -5.97 -4.91 3.20
N GLY A 562 -6.17 -5.99 3.89
CA GLY A 562 -7.28 -6.16 4.83
C GLY A 562 -6.86 -6.25 6.28
N CYS A 563 -5.65 -5.82 6.62
CA CYS A 563 -5.14 -5.99 7.97
C CYS A 563 -5.81 -5.02 8.95
N ALA A 564 -6.94 -5.43 9.52
CA ALA A 564 -7.63 -4.69 10.56
C ALA A 564 -6.71 -4.36 11.74
N VAL A 565 -5.74 -5.21 12.02
CA VAL A 565 -4.72 -5.00 13.05
C VAL A 565 -3.86 -3.79 12.74
N VAL A 566 -3.39 -3.64 11.48
CA VAL A 566 -2.61 -2.46 11.05
C VAL A 566 -3.47 -1.19 11.09
N ALA A 567 -4.71 -1.27 10.59
CA ALA A 567 -5.63 -0.14 10.61
C ALA A 567 -5.96 0.32 12.04
N THR A 568 -6.20 -0.64 12.94
CA THR A 568 -6.42 -0.36 14.37
C THR A 568 -5.17 0.25 15.01
N GLY A 569 -3.99 -0.22 14.63
CA GLY A 569 -2.72 0.39 15.04
C GLY A 569 -2.61 1.85 14.62
N PHE A 570 -2.83 2.16 13.34
CA PHE A 570 -2.80 3.55 12.85
C PHE A 570 -3.91 4.42 13.46
N GLY A 571 -5.12 3.88 13.59
CA GLY A 571 -6.24 4.58 14.23
C GLY A 571 -5.97 4.88 15.70
N GLY A 572 -5.43 3.92 16.43
CA GLY A 572 -5.04 4.08 17.83
C GLY A 572 -3.92 5.11 18.01
N MET A 573 -2.90 5.12 17.14
CA MET A 573 -1.86 6.15 17.13
C MET A 573 -2.46 7.55 16.87
N SER A 574 -3.43 7.65 15.96
CA SER A 574 -4.12 8.91 15.67
C SER A 574 -4.93 9.40 16.88
N LEU A 575 -5.65 8.51 17.55
CA LEU A 575 -6.36 8.82 18.79
C LEU A 575 -5.41 9.24 19.92
N ALA A 576 -4.29 8.54 20.07
CA ALA A 576 -3.27 8.87 21.06
C ALA A 576 -2.70 10.28 20.84
N GLU A 577 -2.39 10.65 19.59
CA GLU A 577 -1.94 12.00 19.21
C GLU A 577 -3.02 13.08 19.45
N MET A 578 -4.31 12.74 19.31
CA MET A 578 -5.40 13.65 19.66
C MET A 578 -5.51 13.90 21.18
N ILE A 579 -5.23 12.86 21.99
CA ILE A 579 -5.28 12.92 23.45
C ILE A 579 -4.03 13.61 24.00
N LYS A 580 -2.85 13.16 23.59
CA LYS A 580 -1.54 13.65 24.07
C LYS A 580 -0.62 13.90 22.88
N PRO A 581 -0.62 15.13 22.36
CA PRO A 581 0.19 15.50 21.22
C PRO A 581 1.69 15.24 21.41
N GLY A 582 2.34 14.62 20.39
CA GLY A 582 3.77 14.28 20.39
C GLY A 582 4.11 12.91 21.00
N MET A 583 3.13 12.25 21.58
CA MET A 583 3.27 10.97 22.26
C MET A 583 3.84 9.88 21.32
N MET A 584 3.31 9.81 20.11
CA MET A 584 3.72 8.78 19.14
C MET A 584 5.13 8.97 18.59
N TYR A 585 5.71 10.15 18.77
CA TYR A 585 7.03 10.54 18.24
C TYR A 585 8.06 10.74 19.35
N LEU A 586 7.81 10.26 20.56
CA LEU A 586 8.69 10.36 21.73
C LEU A 586 9.16 11.79 22.01
N SER A 587 8.35 12.76 21.66
CA SER A 587 8.59 14.16 22.00
C SER A 587 8.03 14.45 23.39
N SER A 588 8.89 14.95 24.27
CA SER A 588 8.55 15.41 25.63
C SER A 588 7.80 16.73 25.62
#